data_0462af94f380111ebe69490d2e51bb71
#
_entry.id   0462af94f380111ebe69490d2e51bb71
#
_cell.length_a   1.000
_cell.length_b   1.000
_cell.length_c   1.000
_cell.angle_alpha   90.00
_cell.angle_beta   90.00
_cell.angle_gamma   90.00
#
_symmetry.space_group_name_H-M   'P 1'
#
loop_
_entity.id
_entity.type
_entity.pdbx_description
1 polymer ?
#
loop_
_entity_poly.entity_id
_entity_poly.type
_entity_poly.pdbx_seq_one_letter_code
_entity_poly.pdbx_strand_id
1 'polypeptide(L)'
;EESLLKQITTSAALHLEGTLVESQGSGQKVELQVKKITLLGASDPEKYPIQPKKHSLEFLREKAHLRVRTTTFSSVMRVRSALAFAVHEFFQEEGFFYVNTPIITGSDAEGAGEMFHVSTLDPKNPPLTESGDIDYKSDFFGKETNLTVSGQLEAEAYALGLGDVYTFGPTFRAENSNTTRHLAEFWMIEPEMAFYDLNDNMDLAEKFITSV
;
A
#
# COMPACT_ATOMS: atom_id res chain seq x y z
N GLU A 1 4.11 -25.58 35.72
CA GLU A 1 3.06 -24.62 35.33
C GLU A 1 3.44 -23.17 35.63
N GLU A 2 3.89 -22.85 36.85
CA GLU A 2 4.25 -21.50 37.27
C GLU A 2 5.45 -20.90 36.46
N SER A 3 6.41 -21.72 36.07
CA SER A 3 7.55 -21.30 35.24
C SER A 3 7.12 -20.96 33.80
N LEU A 4 6.11 -21.62 33.26
CA LEU A 4 5.53 -21.34 31.95
C LEU A 4 4.77 -20.01 31.97
N LEU A 5 3.98 -19.74 33.02
CA LEU A 5 3.23 -18.50 33.15
C LEU A 5 4.13 -17.28 33.16
N LYS A 6 5.31 -17.35 33.78
CA LYS A 6 6.32 -16.27 33.77
C LYS A 6 6.91 -15.99 32.39
N GLN A 7 6.79 -16.92 31.44
CA GLN A 7 7.27 -16.77 30.08
C GLN A 7 6.19 -16.25 29.11
N ILE A 8 4.93 -16.16 29.57
CA ILE A 8 3.82 -15.57 28.81
C ILE A 8 3.88 -14.05 28.98
N THR A 9 4.77 -13.45 28.22
CA THR A 9 5.06 -12.01 28.23
C THR A 9 4.47 -11.34 27.00
N THR A 10 4.51 -10.00 26.95
CA THR A 10 4.07 -9.22 25.79
C THR A 10 4.79 -9.70 24.53
N SER A 11 3.99 -10.08 23.51
CA SER A 11 4.47 -10.61 22.21
C SER A 11 5.06 -12.03 22.22
N ALA A 12 4.98 -12.78 23.33
CA ALA A 12 5.27 -14.20 23.28
C ALA A 12 4.30 -14.92 22.32
N ALA A 13 4.81 -15.88 21.56
CA ALA A 13 4.02 -16.70 20.65
C ALA A 13 3.55 -17.96 21.36
N LEU A 14 2.23 -18.19 21.36
CA LEU A 14 1.59 -19.30 22.08
C LEU A 14 0.73 -20.13 21.14
N HIS A 15 0.70 -21.45 21.36
CA HIS A 15 -0.33 -22.33 20.86
C HIS A 15 -1.26 -22.68 22.02
N LEU A 16 -2.56 -22.45 21.84
CA LEU A 16 -3.59 -22.66 22.85
C LEU A 16 -4.59 -23.70 22.37
N GLU A 17 -4.86 -24.66 23.20
CA GLU A 17 -5.93 -25.65 23.01
C GLU A 17 -6.99 -25.45 24.10
N GLY A 18 -8.28 -25.40 23.73
CA GLY A 18 -9.34 -25.13 24.68
C GLY A 18 -10.73 -25.21 24.09
N THR A 19 -11.72 -24.75 24.83
CA THR A 19 -13.14 -24.72 24.44
C THR A 19 -13.57 -23.28 24.26
N LEU A 20 -14.20 -22.94 23.12
CA LEU A 20 -14.87 -21.67 22.94
C LEU A 20 -16.15 -21.65 23.79
N VAL A 21 -16.30 -20.59 24.58
CA VAL A 21 -17.47 -20.35 25.41
C VAL A 21 -17.97 -18.92 25.17
N GLU A 22 -19.22 -18.65 25.55
CA GLU A 22 -19.75 -17.30 25.58
C GLU A 22 -18.93 -16.44 26.54
N SER A 23 -18.49 -15.27 26.09
CA SER A 23 -17.70 -14.37 26.93
C SER A 23 -18.57 -13.65 27.97
N GLN A 24 -18.08 -13.61 29.18
CA GLN A 24 -18.67 -12.78 30.25
C GLN A 24 -18.08 -11.35 30.27
N GLY A 25 -17.04 -11.10 29.45
CA GLY A 25 -16.39 -9.79 29.30
C GLY A 25 -17.12 -8.89 28.31
N SER A 26 -17.06 -7.58 28.54
CA SER A 26 -17.57 -6.59 27.59
C SER A 26 -16.68 -6.49 26.34
N GLY A 27 -17.31 -6.33 25.17
CA GLY A 27 -16.59 -6.06 23.92
C GLY A 27 -16.19 -7.27 23.09
N GLN A 28 -16.50 -8.48 23.54
CA GLN A 28 -16.31 -9.71 22.76
C GLN A 28 -17.46 -10.68 22.97
N LYS A 29 -17.76 -11.50 21.94
CA LYS A 29 -18.86 -12.49 22.01
C LYS A 29 -18.44 -13.82 22.59
N VAL A 30 -17.19 -14.19 22.36
CA VAL A 30 -16.64 -15.49 22.76
C VAL A 30 -15.27 -15.33 23.40
N GLU A 31 -14.92 -16.29 24.24
CA GLU A 31 -13.57 -16.44 24.81
C GLU A 31 -13.12 -17.89 24.78
N LEU A 32 -11.82 -18.12 24.85
CA LEU A 32 -11.24 -19.44 24.86
C LEU A 32 -10.92 -19.85 26.30
N GLN A 33 -11.68 -20.83 26.84
CA GLN A 33 -11.28 -21.53 28.06
C GLN A 33 -10.11 -22.46 27.75
N VAL A 34 -8.91 -22.03 28.12
CA VAL A 34 -7.67 -22.73 27.77
C VAL A 34 -7.49 -23.98 28.63
N LYS A 35 -7.24 -25.11 27.98
CA LYS A 35 -6.91 -26.40 28.61
C LYS A 35 -5.42 -26.71 28.53
N LYS A 36 -4.75 -26.24 27.46
CA LYS A 36 -3.32 -26.47 27.26
C LYS A 36 -2.68 -25.25 26.62
N ILE A 37 -1.49 -24.91 27.11
CA ILE A 37 -0.66 -23.81 26.59
C ILE A 37 0.68 -24.39 26.19
N THR A 38 1.12 -24.09 24.97
CA THR A 38 2.46 -24.39 24.47
C THR A 38 3.15 -23.10 24.09
N LEU A 39 4.28 -22.78 24.68
CA LEU A 39 5.12 -21.65 24.29
C LEU A 39 5.87 -22.01 23.00
N LEU A 40 5.58 -21.28 21.91
CA LEU A 40 6.24 -21.45 20.62
C LEU A 40 7.45 -20.53 20.48
N GLY A 41 7.38 -19.33 21.07
CA GLY A 41 8.47 -18.36 21.06
C GLY A 41 8.38 -17.40 22.22
N ALA A 42 9.46 -17.28 22.95
CA ALA A 42 9.58 -16.34 24.06
C ALA A 42 9.82 -14.91 23.51
N SER A 43 9.38 -13.91 24.27
CA SER A 43 9.63 -12.51 23.99
C SER A 43 10.15 -11.83 25.27
N ASP A 44 11.20 -11.06 25.14
CA ASP A 44 11.69 -10.22 26.24
C ASP A 44 10.84 -8.94 26.32
N PRO A 45 10.02 -8.77 27.37
CA PRO A 45 9.10 -7.65 27.46
C PRO A 45 9.79 -6.30 27.61
N GLU A 46 11.06 -6.26 28.04
CA GLU A 46 11.82 -5.01 28.17
C GLU A 46 12.40 -4.57 26.83
N LYS A 47 12.70 -5.51 25.94
CA LYS A 47 13.28 -5.23 24.61
C LYS A 47 12.21 -5.07 23.53
N TYR A 48 11.03 -5.64 23.72
CA TYR A 48 9.97 -5.57 22.71
C TYR A 48 9.36 -4.17 22.69
N PRO A 49 9.44 -3.42 21.56
CA PRO A 49 9.15 -1.99 21.56
C PRO A 49 7.67 -1.63 21.61
N ILE A 50 6.77 -2.53 21.15
CA ILE A 50 5.31 -2.29 21.14
C ILE A 50 4.72 -2.79 22.45
N GLN A 51 4.52 -1.88 23.38
CA GLN A 51 3.94 -2.17 24.68
C GLN A 51 2.40 -2.00 24.64
N PRO A 52 1.63 -2.59 25.60
CA PRO A 52 0.17 -2.45 25.70
C PRO A 52 -0.21 -1.04 26.19
N LYS A 53 0.16 -0.01 25.45
CA LYS A 53 -0.11 1.41 25.68
C LYS A 53 -0.30 2.15 24.36
N LYS A 54 -0.82 3.38 24.41
CA LYS A 54 -0.89 4.25 23.24
C LYS A 54 0.51 4.68 22.81
N HIS A 55 0.81 4.53 21.53
CA HIS A 55 2.04 4.99 20.89
C HIS A 55 1.74 6.15 19.93
N SER A 56 2.71 7.07 19.78
CA SER A 56 2.60 8.13 18.77
C SER A 56 2.77 7.56 17.36
N LEU A 57 2.20 8.23 16.36
CA LEU A 57 2.36 7.84 14.95
C LEU A 57 3.83 7.95 14.50
N GLU A 58 4.58 8.91 15.06
CA GLU A 58 6.01 9.09 14.80
C GLU A 58 6.80 7.86 15.26
N PHE A 59 6.63 7.44 16.51
CA PHE A 59 7.24 6.22 17.03
C PHE A 59 6.87 4.99 16.19
N LEU A 60 5.61 4.88 15.75
CA LEU A 60 5.15 3.76 14.95
C LEU A 60 5.71 3.78 13.52
N ARG A 61 6.11 4.95 12.99
CA ARG A 61 6.89 5.03 11.74
C ARG A 61 8.30 4.49 11.90
N GLU A 62 8.96 4.79 13.01
CA GLU A 62 10.29 4.23 13.31
C GLU A 62 10.24 2.70 13.50
N LYS A 63 9.15 2.17 14.06
CA LYS A 63 8.92 0.74 14.26
C LYS A 63 7.99 0.15 13.17
N ALA A 64 8.20 0.55 11.93
CA ALA A 64 7.33 0.24 10.80
C ALA A 64 6.99 -1.26 10.65
N HIS A 65 7.97 -2.14 10.85
CA HIS A 65 7.83 -3.60 10.76
C HIS A 65 6.97 -4.22 11.87
N LEU A 66 6.73 -3.50 12.97
CA LEU A 66 5.91 -3.98 14.10
C LEU A 66 4.60 -3.21 14.26
N ARG A 67 4.45 -2.04 13.63
CA ARG A 67 3.30 -1.14 13.85
C ARG A 67 1.94 -1.77 13.56
N VAL A 68 1.87 -2.75 12.65
CA VAL A 68 0.64 -3.47 12.32
C VAL A 68 0.07 -4.26 13.51
N ARG A 69 0.89 -4.55 14.51
CA ARG A 69 0.45 -5.20 15.76
C ARG A 69 -0.32 -4.27 16.70
N THR A 70 -0.33 -2.96 16.43
CA THR A 70 -1.18 -2.01 17.17
C THR A 70 -2.60 -2.01 16.63
N THR A 71 -3.58 -1.73 17.49
CA THR A 71 -4.99 -1.62 17.09
C THR A 71 -5.17 -0.60 15.97
N THR A 72 -4.50 0.55 16.05
CA THR A 72 -4.58 1.61 15.03
C THR A 72 -4.19 1.10 13.65
N PHE A 73 -2.99 0.56 13.48
CA PHE A 73 -2.53 0.09 12.17
C PHE A 73 -3.20 -1.19 11.71
N SER A 74 -3.55 -2.08 12.64
CA SER A 74 -4.37 -3.26 12.31
C SER A 74 -5.74 -2.85 11.74
N SER A 75 -6.41 -1.86 12.35
CA SER A 75 -7.69 -1.34 11.84
C SER A 75 -7.53 -0.64 10.50
N VAL A 76 -6.52 0.22 10.35
CA VAL A 76 -6.22 0.88 9.07
C VAL A 76 -6.01 -0.14 7.95
N MET A 77 -5.24 -1.20 8.20
CA MET A 77 -4.99 -2.22 7.18
C MET A 77 -6.24 -3.04 6.82
N ARG A 78 -7.14 -3.28 7.78
CA ARG A 78 -8.43 -3.93 7.51
C ARG A 78 -9.33 -3.05 6.63
N VAL A 79 -9.45 -1.76 6.96
CA VAL A 79 -10.21 -0.79 6.15
C VAL A 79 -9.61 -0.69 4.75
N ARG A 80 -8.28 -0.53 4.65
CA ARG A 80 -7.59 -0.47 3.37
C ARG A 80 -7.85 -1.71 2.51
N SER A 81 -7.82 -2.89 3.10
CA SER A 81 -8.11 -4.15 2.40
C SER A 81 -9.55 -4.20 1.87
N ALA A 82 -10.53 -3.80 2.71
CA ALA A 82 -11.93 -3.76 2.29
C ALA A 82 -12.17 -2.75 1.17
N LEU A 83 -11.62 -1.53 1.29
CA LEU A 83 -11.73 -0.50 0.26
C LEU A 83 -11.07 -0.92 -1.05
N ALA A 84 -9.90 -1.56 -1.01
CA ALA A 84 -9.25 -2.04 -2.23
C ALA A 84 -10.11 -3.07 -2.98
N PHE A 85 -10.76 -3.96 -2.24
CA PHE A 85 -11.70 -4.92 -2.84
C PHE A 85 -12.93 -4.20 -3.41
N ALA A 86 -13.54 -3.27 -2.66
CA ALA A 86 -14.71 -2.53 -3.11
C ALA A 86 -14.44 -1.70 -4.38
N VAL A 87 -13.24 -1.11 -4.52
CA VAL A 87 -12.83 -0.43 -5.76
C VAL A 87 -12.86 -1.40 -6.95
N HIS A 88 -12.27 -2.58 -6.81
CA HIS A 88 -12.26 -3.58 -7.88
C HIS A 88 -13.68 -4.10 -8.17
N GLU A 89 -14.48 -4.38 -7.15
CA GLU A 89 -15.85 -4.84 -7.28
C GLU A 89 -16.69 -3.85 -8.08
N PHE A 90 -16.67 -2.56 -7.67
CA PHE A 90 -17.39 -1.50 -8.37
C PHE A 90 -17.06 -1.43 -9.86
N PHE A 91 -15.79 -1.30 -10.21
CA PHE A 91 -15.41 -1.15 -11.61
C PHE A 91 -15.70 -2.41 -12.45
N GLN A 92 -15.56 -3.60 -11.86
CA GLN A 92 -15.92 -4.84 -12.56
C GLN A 92 -17.43 -4.96 -12.78
N GLU A 93 -18.26 -4.53 -11.82
CA GLU A 93 -19.73 -4.50 -11.97
C GLU A 93 -20.19 -3.48 -13.01
N GLU A 94 -19.52 -2.32 -13.11
CA GLU A 94 -19.76 -1.32 -14.16
C GLU A 94 -19.18 -1.74 -15.53
N GLY A 95 -18.52 -2.90 -15.64
CA GLY A 95 -18.02 -3.46 -16.91
C GLY A 95 -16.61 -3.00 -17.32
N PHE A 96 -15.88 -2.35 -16.45
CA PHE A 96 -14.53 -1.87 -16.73
C PHE A 96 -13.49 -2.99 -16.67
N PHE A 97 -12.46 -2.89 -17.50
CA PHE A 97 -11.28 -3.75 -17.44
C PHE A 97 -10.22 -3.16 -16.53
N TYR A 98 -9.72 -3.97 -15.59
CA TYR A 98 -8.55 -3.61 -14.80
C TYR A 98 -7.27 -3.70 -15.63
N VAL A 99 -6.50 -2.63 -15.69
CA VAL A 99 -5.21 -2.57 -16.38
C VAL A 99 -4.09 -2.35 -15.36
N ASN A 100 -3.13 -3.28 -15.33
CA ASN A 100 -1.92 -3.13 -14.54
C ASN A 100 -0.84 -2.46 -15.39
N THR A 101 -0.73 -1.14 -15.28
CA THR A 101 0.26 -0.33 -16.02
C THR A 101 1.65 -0.47 -15.42
N PRO A 102 2.72 -0.30 -16.22
CA PRO A 102 4.09 -0.35 -15.74
C PRO A 102 4.39 0.73 -14.68
N ILE A 103 5.13 0.34 -13.64
CA ILE A 103 5.62 1.27 -12.62
C ILE A 103 6.88 2.00 -13.08
N ILE A 104 7.73 1.32 -13.88
CA ILE A 104 8.92 1.92 -14.48
C ILE A 104 8.56 2.34 -15.90
N THR A 105 8.72 3.62 -16.18
CA THR A 105 8.34 4.22 -17.47
C THR A 105 9.42 5.18 -17.99
N GLY A 106 9.49 5.31 -19.31
CA GLY A 106 10.27 6.36 -19.97
C GLY A 106 9.43 7.59 -20.36
N SER A 107 8.14 7.61 -19.98
CA SER A 107 7.20 8.67 -20.34
C SER A 107 6.82 9.48 -19.11
N ASP A 108 6.71 10.79 -19.29
CA ASP A 108 6.11 11.70 -18.31
C ASP A 108 4.61 11.84 -18.61
N ALA A 109 3.78 11.78 -17.58
CA ALA A 109 2.35 12.00 -17.69
C ALA A 109 2.02 13.49 -17.62
N GLU A 110 2.16 14.20 -18.74
CA GLU A 110 1.81 15.61 -18.91
C GLU A 110 2.47 16.59 -17.91
N GLY A 111 3.65 16.24 -17.36
CA GLY A 111 4.29 17.04 -16.32
C GLY A 111 3.55 16.98 -14.97
N ALA A 112 2.81 15.92 -14.72
CA ALA A 112 1.95 15.79 -13.53
C ALA A 112 2.73 15.75 -12.18
N GLY A 113 4.06 15.68 -12.21
CA GLY A 113 4.88 15.72 -11.01
C GLY A 113 6.37 15.51 -11.30
N GLU A 114 7.22 15.83 -10.33
CA GLU A 114 8.64 15.48 -10.40
C GLU A 114 8.80 13.96 -10.27
N MET A 115 9.63 13.37 -11.14
CA MET A 115 9.81 11.92 -11.23
C MET A 115 11.04 11.47 -10.45
N PHE A 116 10.94 10.31 -9.81
CA PHE A 116 12.09 9.58 -9.27
C PHE A 116 12.78 8.83 -10.41
N HIS A 117 14.09 9.01 -10.56
CA HIS A 117 14.88 8.26 -11.53
C HIS A 117 15.09 6.80 -11.11
N VAL A 118 15.00 5.90 -12.08
CA VAL A 118 15.31 4.47 -11.92
C VAL A 118 16.51 4.15 -12.79
N SER A 119 17.64 3.82 -12.16
CA SER A 119 18.89 3.56 -12.85
C SER A 119 19.69 2.47 -12.15
N THR A 120 20.47 1.70 -12.91
CA THR A 120 21.44 0.72 -12.41
C THR A 120 22.87 1.23 -12.50
N LEU A 121 23.07 2.46 -12.97
CA LEU A 121 24.38 3.09 -13.07
C LEU A 121 24.93 3.45 -11.68
N ASP A 122 26.26 3.41 -11.54
CA ASP A 122 26.92 3.86 -10.30
C ASP A 122 26.71 5.38 -10.14
N PRO A 123 25.99 5.85 -9.11
CA PRO A 123 25.75 7.28 -8.92
C PRO A 123 27.02 8.09 -8.59
N LYS A 124 28.11 7.43 -8.21
CA LYS A 124 29.39 8.09 -7.92
C LYS A 124 30.26 8.26 -9.15
N ASN A 125 30.07 7.41 -10.17
CA ASN A 125 30.87 7.43 -11.38
C ASN A 125 30.03 6.94 -12.58
N PRO A 126 28.97 7.67 -12.96
CA PRO A 126 28.15 7.28 -14.11
C PRO A 126 28.95 7.42 -15.41
N PRO A 127 28.70 6.60 -16.43
CA PRO A 127 29.22 6.82 -17.77
C PRO A 127 28.67 8.15 -18.31
N LEU A 128 29.54 8.90 -18.99
CA LEU A 128 29.17 10.21 -19.56
C LEU A 128 29.26 10.18 -21.08
N THR A 129 28.41 10.98 -21.72
CA THR A 129 28.47 11.30 -23.14
C THR A 129 29.63 12.27 -23.42
N GLU A 130 29.91 12.53 -24.68
CA GLU A 130 30.90 13.55 -25.09
C GLU A 130 30.54 14.95 -24.61
N SER A 131 29.25 15.24 -24.38
CA SER A 131 28.76 16.53 -23.82
C SER A 131 28.86 16.61 -22.30
N GLY A 132 29.18 15.51 -21.62
CA GLY A 132 29.27 15.46 -20.15
C GLY A 132 27.97 15.10 -19.44
N ASP A 133 26.92 14.76 -20.17
CA ASP A 133 25.65 14.27 -19.62
C ASP A 133 25.76 12.78 -19.30
N ILE A 134 24.85 12.25 -18.45
CA ILE A 134 24.79 10.82 -18.16
C ILE A 134 24.45 10.04 -19.43
N ASP A 135 25.28 9.04 -19.76
CA ASP A 135 25.02 8.15 -20.89
C ASP A 135 24.08 6.99 -20.49
N TYR A 136 22.79 7.23 -20.56
CA TYR A 136 21.75 6.23 -20.29
C TYR A 136 21.70 5.07 -21.29
N LYS A 137 22.44 5.14 -22.45
CA LYS A 137 22.55 3.98 -23.34
C LYS A 137 23.26 2.80 -22.67
N SER A 138 24.09 3.10 -21.66
CA SER A 138 24.78 2.12 -20.85
C SER A 138 23.96 1.61 -19.67
N ASP A 139 22.76 2.16 -19.42
CA ASP A 139 21.86 1.73 -18.35
C ASP A 139 21.01 0.53 -18.78
N PHE A 140 20.35 -0.12 -17.80
CA PHE A 140 19.57 -1.34 -17.98
C PHE A 140 18.56 -1.27 -19.14
N PHE A 141 17.80 -0.17 -19.23
CA PHE A 141 16.79 0.02 -20.28
C PHE A 141 17.34 0.71 -21.55
N GLY A 142 18.61 1.08 -21.58
CA GLY A 142 19.23 1.80 -22.69
C GLY A 142 18.71 3.23 -22.93
N LYS A 143 17.95 3.75 -21.98
CA LYS A 143 17.38 5.11 -21.97
C LYS A 143 17.07 5.52 -20.53
N GLU A 144 16.88 6.81 -20.32
CA GLU A 144 16.39 7.33 -19.06
C GLU A 144 15.01 6.75 -18.71
N THR A 145 14.87 6.27 -17.47
CA THR A 145 13.63 5.71 -16.93
C THR A 145 13.34 6.25 -15.54
N ASN A 146 12.06 6.25 -15.20
CA ASN A 146 11.56 6.85 -13.98
C ASN A 146 10.47 6.00 -13.35
N LEU A 147 10.15 6.24 -12.07
CA LEU A 147 8.92 5.75 -11.47
C LEU A 147 7.74 6.56 -11.98
N THR A 148 6.65 5.90 -12.32
CA THR A 148 5.46 6.54 -12.87
C THR A 148 4.81 7.50 -11.87
N VAL A 149 4.32 8.63 -12.38
CA VAL A 149 3.51 9.60 -11.63
C VAL A 149 2.00 9.39 -11.80
N SER A 150 1.60 8.57 -12.80
CA SER A 150 0.21 8.22 -13.13
C SER A 150 0.19 7.02 -14.08
N GLY A 151 -0.85 6.21 -14.02
CA GLY A 151 -1.12 5.15 -14.99
C GLY A 151 -1.89 5.63 -16.23
N GLN A 152 -2.22 6.93 -16.29
CA GLN A 152 -3.13 7.50 -17.29
C GLN A 152 -2.69 7.25 -18.73
N LEU A 153 -1.44 7.57 -19.09
CA LEU A 153 -0.99 7.47 -20.49
C LEU A 153 -1.10 6.06 -21.06
N GLU A 154 -0.71 5.08 -20.27
CA GLU A 154 -0.85 3.67 -20.66
C GLU A 154 -2.32 3.26 -20.66
N ALA A 155 -3.13 3.69 -19.68
CA ALA A 155 -4.55 3.37 -19.60
C ALA A 155 -5.33 3.95 -20.80
N GLU A 156 -5.05 5.16 -21.26
CA GLU A 156 -5.65 5.73 -22.46
C GLU A 156 -5.37 4.88 -23.72
N ALA A 157 -4.14 4.36 -23.84
CA ALA A 157 -3.80 3.46 -24.94
C ALA A 157 -4.62 2.15 -24.89
N TYR A 158 -4.88 1.63 -23.68
CA TYR A 158 -5.75 0.45 -23.50
C TYR A 158 -7.23 0.78 -23.73
N ALA A 159 -7.70 1.96 -23.34
CA ALA A 159 -9.07 2.41 -23.57
C ALA A 159 -9.40 2.46 -25.07
N LEU A 160 -8.46 2.82 -25.94
CA LEU A 160 -8.64 2.80 -27.41
C LEU A 160 -8.92 1.41 -27.96
N GLY A 161 -8.52 0.35 -27.26
CA GLY A 161 -8.73 -1.04 -27.69
C GLY A 161 -9.82 -1.79 -26.91
N LEU A 162 -10.04 -1.43 -25.65
CA LEU A 162 -10.90 -2.16 -24.71
C LEU A 162 -12.16 -1.39 -24.29
N GLY A 163 -12.22 -0.08 -24.57
CA GLY A 163 -13.32 0.79 -24.13
C GLY A 163 -13.07 1.34 -22.73
N ASP A 164 -13.83 0.91 -21.73
CA ASP A 164 -13.75 1.41 -20.38
C ASP A 164 -12.74 0.60 -19.57
N VAL A 165 -11.69 1.27 -19.08
CA VAL A 165 -10.61 0.66 -18.31
C VAL A 165 -10.35 1.44 -17.02
N TYR A 166 -9.70 0.83 -16.06
CA TYR A 166 -9.21 1.54 -14.88
C TYR A 166 -7.86 1.01 -14.42
N THR A 167 -7.05 1.90 -13.88
CA THR A 167 -5.88 1.52 -13.09
C THR A 167 -6.18 1.67 -11.61
N PHE A 168 -5.58 0.86 -10.80
CA PHE A 168 -5.54 1.00 -9.34
C PHE A 168 -4.19 0.49 -8.87
N GLY A 169 -3.26 1.40 -8.64
CA GLY A 169 -1.88 1.04 -8.37
C GLY A 169 -1.02 2.16 -7.79
N PRO A 170 0.21 1.85 -7.42
CA PRO A 170 1.14 2.81 -6.84
C PRO A 170 1.62 3.81 -7.89
N THR A 171 1.69 5.07 -7.46
CA THR A 171 2.28 6.19 -8.19
C THR A 171 3.28 6.92 -7.30
N PHE A 172 4.22 7.63 -7.91
CA PHE A 172 5.36 8.21 -7.22
C PHE A 172 5.57 9.65 -7.69
N ARG A 173 5.74 10.57 -6.75
CA ARG A 173 6.04 11.98 -7.06
C ARG A 173 7.15 12.46 -6.15
N ALA A 174 8.20 13.03 -6.74
CA ALA A 174 9.41 13.47 -6.05
C ALA A 174 9.34 14.91 -5.54
N GLU A 175 8.18 15.57 -5.66
CA GLU A 175 8.02 16.95 -5.22
C GLU A 175 8.37 17.11 -3.74
N ASN A 176 9.21 18.08 -3.43
CA ASN A 176 9.57 18.43 -2.07
C ASN A 176 8.45 19.23 -1.40
N SER A 177 7.45 18.52 -0.89
CA SER A 177 6.32 19.10 -0.17
C SER A 177 6.21 18.57 1.26
N ASN A 178 6.18 19.47 2.24
CA ASN A 178 6.10 19.18 3.66
C ASN A 178 4.67 19.33 4.23
N THR A 179 3.64 19.04 3.44
CA THR A 179 2.26 19.06 3.93
C THR A 179 1.85 17.67 4.47
N THR A 180 0.83 17.64 5.31
CA THR A 180 0.28 16.39 5.87
C THR A 180 -0.45 15.52 4.83
N ARG A 181 -0.65 16.03 3.62
CA ARG A 181 -1.40 15.38 2.53
C ARG A 181 -0.54 14.96 1.35
N HIS A 182 0.75 15.30 1.33
CA HIS A 182 1.67 14.88 0.28
C HIS A 182 2.45 13.63 0.72
N LEU A 183 2.43 12.63 -0.13
CA LEU A 183 3.20 11.41 -0.01
C LEU A 183 4.02 11.23 -1.28
N ALA A 184 5.24 10.73 -1.13
CA ALA A 184 6.10 10.41 -2.28
C ALA A 184 5.63 9.14 -3.01
N GLU A 185 4.90 8.26 -2.32
CA GLU A 185 4.27 7.06 -2.86
C GLU A 185 2.82 6.99 -2.37
N PHE A 186 1.89 6.85 -3.30
CA PHE A 186 0.47 6.69 -3.01
C PHE A 186 -0.22 5.89 -4.12
N TRP A 187 -1.43 5.41 -3.85
CA TRP A 187 -2.21 4.68 -4.85
C TRP A 187 -3.25 5.59 -5.47
N MET A 188 -3.35 5.55 -6.79
CA MET A 188 -4.38 6.25 -7.54
C MET A 188 -5.43 5.28 -8.09
N ILE A 189 -6.65 5.78 -8.22
CA ILE A 189 -7.75 5.13 -8.91
C ILE A 189 -8.03 5.99 -10.13
N GLU A 190 -7.75 5.47 -11.31
CA GLU A 190 -7.73 6.23 -12.56
C GLU A 190 -8.56 5.50 -13.62
N PRO A 191 -9.88 5.74 -13.68
CA PRO A 191 -10.70 5.25 -14.78
C PRO A 191 -10.48 6.07 -16.05
N GLU A 192 -10.40 5.38 -17.19
CA GLU A 192 -10.32 5.97 -18.52
C GLU A 192 -11.43 5.38 -19.39
N MET A 193 -12.33 6.22 -19.89
CA MET A 193 -13.54 5.82 -20.59
C MET A 193 -13.53 6.34 -22.02
N ALA A 194 -13.57 5.42 -22.97
CA ALA A 194 -13.71 5.80 -24.37
C ALA A 194 -15.07 6.44 -24.62
N PHE A 195 -15.08 7.58 -25.31
CA PHE A 195 -16.28 8.33 -25.73
C PHE A 195 -17.11 8.99 -24.62
N TYR A 196 -16.70 8.97 -23.36
CA TYR A 196 -17.36 9.68 -22.28
C TYR A 196 -17.11 11.18 -22.38
N ASP A 197 -18.13 11.98 -22.02
CA ASP A 197 -17.97 13.42 -21.80
C ASP A 197 -17.84 13.74 -20.30
N LEU A 198 -17.78 15.04 -19.98
CA LEU A 198 -17.65 15.50 -18.60
C LEU A 198 -18.84 15.06 -17.72
N ASN A 199 -20.05 15.02 -18.25
CA ASN A 199 -21.23 14.64 -17.48
C ASN A 199 -21.19 13.15 -17.16
N ASP A 200 -20.84 12.32 -18.15
CA ASP A 200 -20.70 10.87 -17.96
C ASP A 200 -19.63 10.57 -16.89
N ASN A 201 -18.51 11.31 -16.91
CA ASN A 201 -17.46 11.16 -15.91
C ASN A 201 -17.93 11.59 -14.51
N MET A 202 -18.70 12.68 -14.39
CA MET A 202 -19.28 13.10 -13.10
C MET A 202 -20.25 12.07 -12.55
N ASP A 203 -21.11 11.50 -13.41
CA ASP A 203 -22.08 10.46 -13.02
C ASP A 203 -21.36 9.19 -12.53
N LEU A 204 -20.29 8.78 -13.21
CA LEU A 204 -19.45 7.67 -12.76
C LEU A 204 -18.79 7.95 -11.40
N ALA A 205 -18.24 9.15 -11.23
CA ALA A 205 -17.60 9.55 -9.98
C ALA A 205 -18.60 9.56 -8.80
N GLU A 206 -19.83 10.04 -9.01
CA GLU A 206 -20.90 10.01 -8.00
C GLU A 206 -21.29 8.58 -7.62
N LYS A 207 -21.49 7.71 -8.60
CA LYS A 207 -21.76 6.29 -8.37
C LYS A 207 -20.62 5.63 -7.59
N PHE A 208 -19.38 5.87 -7.98
CA PHE A 208 -18.20 5.31 -7.32
C PHE A 208 -18.12 5.71 -5.86
N ILE A 209 -18.18 7.02 -5.56
CA ILE A 209 -18.06 7.55 -4.19
C ILE A 209 -19.20 7.05 -3.29
N THR A 210 -20.40 6.86 -3.84
CA THR A 210 -21.55 6.39 -3.06
C THR A 210 -21.55 4.87 -2.86
N SER A 211 -20.83 4.12 -3.70
CA SER A 211 -20.73 2.66 -3.62
C SER A 211 -19.63 2.20 -2.68
N VAL A 212 -18.51 2.89 -2.63
CA VAL A 212 -17.31 2.54 -1.85
C VAL A 212 -17.28 3.24 -0.49
#